data_2cd00e494cbce7698d9c0cc5f098a75b
#
_entry.id   2cd00e494cbce7698d9c0cc5f098a75b
#
_cell.length_a   1.000
_cell.length_b   1.000
_cell.length_c   1.000
_cell.angle_alpha   90.00
_cell.angle_beta   90.00
_cell.angle_gamma   90.00
#
_symmetry.space_group_name_H-M   'P 1'
#
loop_
_entity.id
_entity.type
_entity.pdbx_description
1 polymer ?
#
loop_
_entity_poly.entity_id
_entity_poly.type
_entity_poly.pdbx_seq_one_letter_code
_entity_poly.pdbx_strand_id
1 'polypeptide(L)'
;MGYLYAFTAALLFGANGSLTKVMIGAGLSALQVTQFRVVGAALVAALVLLVLDRKSLRITRGQIGPLIAMGIGGVALLQAGYALAIQRLPVGIALLIEYLAVPTVALIAFFFFKERVRRRIWVSIALIMVGLSIVAQIWNFSLDFVGVIWGLVAAASLTTYFLVGERQMQTISPLALMFWSMSVAAVFWAFFSKWWEIDWASFATPISLQGSLSGVEVSLWTMLAWNILLGSFAPFLLSLAAIKKLSATAAGIAATREIAFAFAAAWLWLNQTLGGFQIAGALIVLFGIILAQTARRSPVPISADLALETGPIILPELIEELPEQATDR
;
A
#
# COMPACT_ATOMS: atom_id res chain seq x y z
N MET A 1 -19.26 5.56 -3.40
CA MET A 1 -18.33 6.00 -2.36
C MET A 1 -17.01 5.21 -2.36
N GLY A 2 -17.00 3.85 -2.34
CA GLY A 2 -15.74 3.08 -2.30
C GLY A 2 -14.79 3.35 -3.48
N TYR A 3 -15.29 3.40 -4.70
CA TYR A 3 -14.50 3.75 -5.89
C TYR A 3 -13.96 5.18 -5.85
N LEU A 4 -14.72 6.14 -5.28
CA LEU A 4 -14.25 7.50 -5.11
C LEU A 4 -13.06 7.54 -4.14
N TYR A 5 -13.13 6.81 -3.01
CA TYR A 5 -12.02 6.70 -2.07
C TYR A 5 -10.77 6.11 -2.73
N ALA A 6 -10.93 5.01 -3.47
CA ALA A 6 -9.81 4.38 -4.17
C ALA A 6 -9.21 5.29 -5.26
N PHE A 7 -10.04 6.01 -6.01
CA PHE A 7 -9.58 6.96 -7.02
C PHE A 7 -8.81 8.13 -6.41
N THR A 8 -9.36 8.74 -5.35
CA THR A 8 -8.70 9.86 -4.66
C THR A 8 -7.39 9.41 -4.01
N ALA A 9 -7.36 8.22 -3.39
CA ALA A 9 -6.14 7.65 -2.85
C ALA A 9 -5.07 7.45 -3.93
N ALA A 10 -5.44 6.87 -5.07
CA ALA A 10 -4.54 6.64 -6.19
C ALA A 10 -3.98 7.95 -6.78
N LEU A 11 -4.82 8.99 -6.89
CA LEU A 11 -4.39 10.32 -7.34
C LEU A 11 -3.36 10.94 -6.38
N LEU A 12 -3.65 10.90 -5.07
CA LEU A 12 -2.80 11.48 -4.05
C LEU A 12 -1.45 10.74 -3.94
N PHE A 13 -1.46 9.41 -3.95
CA PHE A 13 -0.24 8.62 -3.95
C PHE A 13 0.60 8.85 -5.21
N GLY A 14 -0.03 8.84 -6.39
CA GLY A 14 0.66 9.06 -7.66
C GLY A 14 1.35 10.41 -7.72
N ALA A 15 0.68 11.48 -7.30
CA ALA A 15 1.28 12.82 -7.25
C ALA A 15 2.40 12.93 -6.21
N ASN A 16 2.31 12.18 -5.09
CA ASN A 16 3.26 12.26 -4.01
C ASN A 16 4.68 11.78 -4.38
N GLY A 17 4.81 10.87 -5.35
CA GLY A 17 6.11 10.43 -5.85
C GLY A 17 6.94 11.59 -6.40
N SER A 18 6.31 12.48 -7.17
CA SER A 18 6.95 13.67 -7.71
C SER A 18 7.36 14.64 -6.62
N LEU A 19 6.49 14.91 -5.63
CA LEU A 19 6.84 15.74 -4.47
C LEU A 19 8.02 15.16 -3.67
N THR A 20 8.01 13.86 -3.40
CA THR A 20 9.10 13.17 -2.71
C THR A 20 10.43 13.35 -3.46
N LYS A 21 10.42 13.25 -4.79
CA LYS A 21 11.61 13.48 -5.62
C LYS A 21 12.12 14.91 -5.54
N VAL A 22 11.23 15.90 -5.52
CA VAL A 22 11.57 17.31 -5.32
C VAL A 22 12.23 17.53 -3.94
N MET A 23 11.67 16.97 -2.88
CA MET A 23 12.23 17.08 -1.53
C MET A 23 13.62 16.46 -1.40
N ILE A 24 13.84 15.32 -2.07
CA ILE A 24 15.18 14.72 -2.15
C ILE A 24 16.14 15.62 -2.93
N GLY A 25 15.70 16.19 -4.05
CA GLY A 25 16.48 17.16 -4.82
C GLY A 25 16.78 18.46 -4.07
N ALA A 26 15.98 18.80 -3.05
CA ALA A 26 16.17 19.94 -2.15
C ALA A 26 17.16 19.67 -0.99
N GLY A 27 17.77 18.48 -0.94
CA GLY A 27 18.82 18.14 0.02
C GLY A 27 18.43 17.18 1.14
N LEU A 28 17.15 16.78 1.23
CA LEU A 28 16.76 15.73 2.17
C LEU A 28 17.17 14.35 1.63
N SER A 29 17.69 13.49 2.49
CA SER A 29 17.88 12.09 2.11
C SER A 29 16.53 11.37 1.97
N ALA A 30 16.48 10.32 1.14
CA ALA A 30 15.27 9.49 0.97
C ALA A 30 14.76 8.92 2.32
N LEU A 31 15.69 8.58 3.24
CA LEU A 31 15.36 8.07 4.56
C LEU A 31 14.81 9.15 5.49
N GLN A 32 15.31 10.38 5.41
CA GLN A 32 14.79 11.51 6.15
C GLN A 32 13.35 11.85 5.71
N VAL A 33 13.10 11.89 4.39
CA VAL A 33 11.73 12.08 3.87
C VAL A 33 10.81 10.97 4.36
N THR A 34 11.27 9.72 4.31
CA THR A 34 10.50 8.56 4.84
C THR A 34 10.21 8.72 6.33
N GLN A 35 11.20 9.13 7.14
CA GLN A 35 11.04 9.36 8.58
C GLN A 35 9.96 10.42 8.86
N PHE A 36 10.00 11.55 8.19
CA PHE A 36 8.97 12.59 8.33
C PHE A 36 7.57 12.08 7.96
N ARG A 37 7.47 11.29 6.90
CA ARG A 37 6.20 10.72 6.46
C ARG A 37 5.59 9.80 7.51
N VAL A 38 6.37 8.85 8.02
CA VAL A 38 5.86 7.86 8.97
C VAL A 38 5.57 8.46 10.34
N VAL A 39 6.43 9.36 10.84
CA VAL A 39 6.20 10.09 12.10
C VAL A 39 4.97 10.98 11.98
N GLY A 40 4.92 11.81 10.95
CA GLY A 40 3.80 12.72 10.75
C GLY A 40 2.46 12.00 10.58
N ALA A 41 2.43 10.94 9.76
CA ALA A 41 1.22 10.13 9.58
C ALA A 41 0.80 9.42 10.88
N ALA A 42 1.74 8.90 11.66
CA ALA A 42 1.47 8.30 12.97
C ALA A 42 0.89 9.33 13.96
N LEU A 43 1.46 10.53 14.02
CA LEU A 43 0.97 11.62 14.89
C LEU A 43 -0.45 12.06 14.51
N VAL A 44 -0.71 12.27 13.22
CA VAL A 44 -2.05 12.63 12.74
C VAL A 44 -3.04 11.51 13.04
N ALA A 45 -2.67 10.25 12.77
CA ALA A 45 -3.52 9.10 13.09
C ALA A 45 -3.79 8.98 14.61
N ALA A 46 -2.77 9.23 15.45
CA ALA A 46 -2.91 9.26 16.91
C ALA A 46 -3.91 10.33 17.35
N LEU A 47 -3.79 11.55 16.83
CA LEU A 47 -4.70 12.65 17.17
C LEU A 47 -6.15 12.31 16.78
N VAL A 48 -6.35 11.77 15.57
CA VAL A 48 -7.68 11.35 15.11
C VAL A 48 -8.25 10.23 15.98
N LEU A 49 -7.44 9.22 16.35
CA LEU A 49 -7.88 8.13 17.23
C LEU A 49 -8.20 8.61 18.64
N LEU A 50 -7.40 9.53 19.19
CA LEU A 50 -7.63 10.10 20.51
C LEU A 50 -8.96 10.86 20.60
N VAL A 51 -9.38 11.48 19.50
CA VAL A 51 -10.64 12.22 19.42
C VAL A 51 -11.82 11.31 19.10
N LEU A 52 -11.68 10.42 18.12
CA LEU A 52 -12.80 9.64 17.57
C LEU A 52 -12.95 8.25 18.19
N ASP A 53 -11.86 7.55 18.50
CA ASP A 53 -11.92 6.16 18.95
C ASP A 53 -10.69 5.74 19.78
N ARG A 54 -10.61 6.22 21.00
CA ARG A 54 -9.51 5.87 21.93
C ARG A 54 -9.42 4.37 22.24
N LYS A 55 -10.53 3.64 22.12
CA LYS A 55 -10.56 2.20 22.41
C LYS A 55 -9.75 1.40 21.40
N SER A 56 -9.73 1.82 20.15
CA SER A 56 -8.97 1.20 19.06
C SER A 56 -7.45 1.35 19.20
N LEU A 57 -6.96 2.18 20.12
CA LEU A 57 -5.53 2.24 20.50
C LEU A 57 -5.06 1.01 21.29
N ARG A 58 -5.99 0.24 21.88
CA ARG A 58 -5.63 -0.94 22.63
C ARG A 58 -5.35 -2.11 21.71
N ILE A 59 -4.18 -2.71 21.87
CA ILE A 59 -3.76 -3.92 21.14
C ILE A 59 -3.58 -5.08 22.11
N THR A 60 -3.78 -6.28 21.61
CA THR A 60 -3.53 -7.52 22.35
C THR A 60 -2.08 -7.98 22.13
N ARG A 61 -1.54 -8.79 23.04
CA ARG A 61 -0.18 -9.34 22.90
C ARG A 61 0.00 -10.13 21.58
N GLY A 62 -1.04 -10.84 21.12
CA GLY A 62 -1.02 -11.59 19.87
C GLY A 62 -0.93 -10.71 18.61
N GLN A 63 -1.32 -9.44 18.69
CA GLN A 63 -1.26 -8.50 17.56
C GLN A 63 0.11 -7.83 17.41
N ILE A 64 0.96 -7.85 18.46
CA ILE A 64 2.26 -7.15 18.44
C ILE A 64 3.16 -7.67 17.32
N GLY A 65 3.35 -9.00 17.22
CA GLY A 65 4.19 -9.59 16.17
C GLY A 65 3.76 -9.23 14.75
N PRO A 66 2.50 -9.46 14.37
CA PRO A 66 1.97 -9.02 13.09
C PRO A 66 2.08 -7.51 12.84
N LEU A 67 1.88 -6.65 13.85
CA LEU A 67 2.02 -5.20 13.72
C LEU A 67 3.49 -4.79 13.48
N ILE A 68 4.45 -5.45 14.13
CA ILE A 68 5.88 -5.24 13.86
C ILE A 68 6.22 -5.68 12.44
N ALA A 69 5.75 -6.86 12.02
CA ALA A 69 5.97 -7.35 10.66
C ALA A 69 5.37 -6.39 9.61
N MET A 70 4.17 -5.87 9.85
CA MET A 70 3.55 -4.88 8.98
C MET A 70 4.27 -3.53 9.03
N GLY A 71 4.66 -3.06 10.21
CA GLY A 71 5.33 -1.77 10.37
C GLY A 71 6.72 -1.75 9.72
N ILE A 72 7.54 -2.77 9.93
CA ILE A 72 8.88 -2.85 9.32
C ILE A 72 8.78 -3.37 7.89
N GLY A 73 8.25 -4.59 7.72
CA GLY A 73 8.22 -5.28 6.43
C GLY A 73 7.25 -4.68 5.43
N GLY A 74 6.09 -4.18 5.88
CA GLY A 74 5.04 -3.68 5.00
C GLY A 74 5.00 -2.15 4.85
N VAL A 75 5.55 -1.37 5.79
CA VAL A 75 5.47 0.11 5.73
C VAL A 75 6.84 0.75 5.66
N ALA A 76 7.75 0.43 6.60
CA ALA A 76 9.05 1.09 6.66
C ALA A 76 9.88 0.83 5.39
N LEU A 77 10.05 -0.43 5.02
CA LEU A 77 10.80 -0.83 3.83
C LEU A 77 10.08 -0.48 2.53
N LEU A 78 8.74 -0.45 2.52
CA LEU A 78 7.96 -0.02 1.37
C LEU A 78 8.27 1.44 1.03
N GLN A 79 8.07 2.33 1.97
CA GLN A 79 8.23 3.77 1.74
C GLN A 79 9.68 4.16 1.47
N ALA A 80 10.64 3.57 2.19
CA ALA A 80 12.06 3.82 1.96
C ALA A 80 12.54 3.22 0.64
N GLY A 81 12.15 1.99 0.33
CA GLY A 81 12.49 1.33 -0.93
C GLY A 81 12.01 2.13 -2.13
N TYR A 82 10.74 2.60 -2.10
CA TYR A 82 10.22 3.49 -3.13
C TYR A 82 10.98 4.82 -3.20
N ALA A 83 11.23 5.49 -2.06
CA ALA A 83 11.96 6.76 -2.04
C ALA A 83 13.40 6.62 -2.57
N LEU A 84 14.09 5.53 -2.25
CA LEU A 84 15.42 5.21 -2.78
C LEU A 84 15.39 4.83 -4.26
N ALA A 85 14.33 4.15 -4.70
CA ALA A 85 14.15 3.83 -6.13
C ALA A 85 13.94 5.10 -6.97
N ILE A 86 13.03 6.00 -6.58
CA ILE A 86 12.77 7.24 -7.33
C ILE A 86 13.92 8.25 -7.31
N GLN A 87 14.84 8.11 -6.38
CA GLN A 87 16.09 8.89 -6.40
C GLN A 87 16.92 8.58 -7.65
N ARG A 88 16.87 7.35 -8.14
CA ARG A 88 17.67 6.82 -9.24
C ARG A 88 16.88 6.53 -10.52
N LEU A 89 15.60 6.25 -10.40
CA LEU A 89 14.69 5.91 -11.50
C LEU A 89 13.68 7.02 -11.75
N PRO A 90 13.07 7.07 -12.94
CA PRO A 90 11.84 7.82 -13.16
C PRO A 90 10.73 7.33 -12.22
N VAL A 91 9.93 8.26 -11.70
CA VAL A 91 8.90 7.99 -10.67
C VAL A 91 7.94 6.87 -11.10
N GLY A 92 7.42 6.96 -12.32
CA GLY A 92 6.48 5.96 -12.84
C GLY A 92 7.11 4.57 -13.03
N ILE A 93 8.40 4.49 -13.38
CA ILE A 93 9.11 3.20 -13.54
C ILE A 93 9.33 2.54 -12.17
N ALA A 94 9.74 3.31 -11.17
CA ALA A 94 9.89 2.80 -9.81
C ALA A 94 8.56 2.20 -9.29
N LEU A 95 7.45 2.89 -9.56
CA LEU A 95 6.12 2.43 -9.18
C LEU A 95 5.68 1.18 -9.95
N LEU A 96 6.01 1.07 -11.25
CA LEU A 96 5.75 -0.17 -12.01
C LEU A 96 6.47 -1.38 -11.40
N ILE A 97 7.72 -1.21 -10.95
CA ILE A 97 8.49 -2.27 -10.29
C ILE A 97 7.87 -2.62 -8.93
N GLU A 98 7.46 -1.62 -8.15
CA GLU A 98 6.79 -1.83 -6.86
C GLU A 98 5.50 -2.65 -7.02
N TYR A 99 4.71 -2.40 -8.06
CA TYR A 99 3.48 -3.13 -8.34
C TYR A 99 3.67 -4.59 -8.79
N LEU A 100 4.93 -5.07 -8.93
CA LEU A 100 5.22 -6.52 -8.96
C LEU A 100 4.73 -7.24 -7.69
N ALA A 101 4.43 -6.52 -6.63
CA ALA A 101 3.74 -7.06 -5.47
C ALA A 101 2.46 -7.83 -5.85
N VAL A 102 1.70 -7.35 -6.84
CA VAL A 102 0.41 -7.96 -7.23
C VAL A 102 0.57 -9.40 -7.72
N PRO A 103 1.41 -9.70 -8.72
CA PRO A 103 1.67 -11.09 -9.12
C PRO A 103 2.41 -11.88 -8.03
N THR A 104 3.27 -11.24 -7.23
CA THR A 104 4.00 -11.90 -6.14
C THR A 104 3.06 -12.44 -5.06
N VAL A 105 2.02 -11.68 -4.68
CA VAL A 105 0.99 -12.16 -3.76
C VAL A 105 0.30 -13.40 -4.32
N ALA A 106 -0.01 -13.43 -5.63
CA ALA A 106 -0.63 -14.58 -6.27
C ALA A 106 0.31 -15.81 -6.31
N LEU A 107 1.61 -15.60 -6.54
CA LEU A 107 2.61 -16.67 -6.48
C LEU A 107 2.75 -17.23 -5.06
N ILE A 108 2.77 -16.39 -4.05
CA ILE A 108 2.79 -16.83 -2.64
C ILE A 108 1.56 -17.65 -2.32
N ALA A 109 0.36 -17.21 -2.74
CA ALA A 109 -0.88 -17.96 -2.56
C ALA A 109 -0.81 -19.34 -3.21
N PHE A 110 -0.23 -19.44 -4.41
CA PHE A 110 -0.05 -20.71 -5.10
C PHE A 110 0.95 -21.64 -4.41
N PHE A 111 2.17 -21.18 -4.10
CA PHE A 111 3.23 -22.04 -3.59
C PHE A 111 3.07 -22.39 -2.09
N PHE A 112 2.69 -21.42 -1.27
CA PHE A 112 2.62 -21.58 0.19
C PHE A 112 1.25 -22.01 0.69
N PHE A 113 0.18 -21.44 0.11
CA PHE A 113 -1.19 -21.77 0.52
C PHE A 113 -1.84 -22.84 -0.37
N LYS A 114 -1.11 -23.33 -1.41
CA LYS A 114 -1.58 -24.35 -2.36
C LYS A 114 -2.92 -23.99 -3.02
N GLU A 115 -3.21 -22.71 -3.15
CA GLU A 115 -4.42 -22.23 -3.82
C GLU A 115 -4.32 -22.50 -5.33
N ARG A 116 -5.45 -22.91 -5.94
CA ARG A 116 -5.51 -23.10 -7.39
C ARG A 116 -5.49 -21.75 -8.10
N VAL A 117 -4.34 -21.44 -8.70
CA VAL A 117 -4.15 -20.21 -9.47
C VAL A 117 -4.70 -20.39 -10.89
N ARG A 118 -5.55 -19.46 -11.32
CA ARG A 118 -6.13 -19.48 -12.67
C ARG A 118 -5.04 -19.25 -13.72
N ARG A 119 -5.17 -19.85 -14.92
CA ARG A 119 -4.24 -19.65 -16.05
C ARG A 119 -4.00 -18.16 -16.36
N ARG A 120 -4.99 -17.29 -16.14
CA ARG A 120 -4.87 -15.83 -16.33
C ARG A 120 -3.76 -15.18 -15.51
N ILE A 121 -3.43 -15.71 -14.32
CA ILE A 121 -2.33 -15.17 -13.49
C ILE A 121 -0.98 -15.46 -14.14
N TRP A 122 -0.78 -16.64 -14.70
CA TRP A 122 0.46 -16.96 -15.43
C TRP A 122 0.65 -16.07 -16.66
N VAL A 123 -0.44 -15.83 -17.41
CA VAL A 123 -0.42 -14.88 -18.55
C VAL A 123 -0.10 -13.47 -18.06
N SER A 124 -0.68 -13.03 -16.93
CA SER A 124 -0.38 -11.71 -16.38
C SER A 124 1.08 -11.56 -15.95
N ILE A 125 1.66 -12.59 -15.32
CA ILE A 125 3.09 -12.60 -14.96
C ILE A 125 3.97 -12.47 -16.20
N ALA A 126 3.68 -13.24 -17.25
CA ALA A 126 4.43 -13.16 -18.51
C ALA A 126 4.33 -11.76 -19.12
N LEU A 127 3.12 -11.17 -19.18
CA LEU A 127 2.92 -9.81 -19.69
C LEU A 127 3.69 -8.77 -18.85
N ILE A 128 3.65 -8.87 -17.53
CA ILE A 128 4.38 -7.96 -16.65
C ILE A 128 5.90 -8.09 -16.87
N MET A 129 6.42 -9.30 -16.97
CA MET A 129 7.85 -9.52 -17.21
C MET A 129 8.29 -8.98 -18.58
N VAL A 130 7.52 -9.23 -19.62
CA VAL A 130 7.78 -8.67 -20.96
C VAL A 130 7.69 -7.15 -20.95
N GLY A 131 6.63 -6.60 -20.41
CA GLY A 131 6.43 -5.15 -20.33
C GLY A 131 7.53 -4.44 -19.55
N LEU A 132 7.95 -4.99 -18.39
CA LEU A 132 9.08 -4.46 -17.62
C LEU A 132 10.40 -4.54 -18.39
N SER A 133 10.64 -5.62 -19.12
CA SER A 133 11.84 -5.74 -19.95
C SER A 133 11.89 -4.66 -21.04
N ILE A 134 10.73 -4.31 -21.61
CA ILE A 134 10.60 -3.22 -22.60
C ILE A 134 10.79 -1.86 -21.91
N VAL A 135 10.17 -1.62 -20.76
CA VAL A 135 10.34 -0.37 -19.98
C VAL A 135 11.79 -0.18 -19.56
N ALA A 136 12.41 -1.26 -19.10
CA ALA A 136 13.80 -1.26 -18.67
C ALA A 136 14.79 -1.11 -19.84
N GLN A 137 14.31 -1.25 -21.08
CA GLN A 137 15.17 -1.26 -22.26
C GLN A 137 16.41 -2.13 -22.03
N ILE A 138 16.19 -3.37 -21.63
CA ILE A 138 17.26 -4.30 -21.21
C ILE A 138 18.39 -4.45 -22.26
N TRP A 139 18.08 -4.17 -23.53
CA TRP A 139 19.06 -4.13 -24.62
C TRP A 139 20.01 -2.92 -24.58
N ASN A 140 19.64 -1.84 -23.85
CA ASN A 140 20.45 -0.62 -23.72
C ASN A 140 21.04 -0.43 -22.32
N PHE A 141 20.73 -1.32 -21.35
CA PHE A 141 21.10 -1.20 -19.93
C PHE A 141 20.86 0.20 -19.35
N SER A 142 19.72 0.82 -19.72
CA SER A 142 19.42 2.22 -19.43
C SER A 142 18.97 2.51 -18.00
N LEU A 143 18.60 1.48 -17.20
CA LEU A 143 18.14 1.66 -15.83
C LEU A 143 19.27 1.47 -14.81
N ASP A 144 19.24 2.29 -13.78
CA ASP A 144 20.13 2.14 -12.63
C ASP A 144 19.76 0.86 -11.85
N PHE A 145 20.72 -0.08 -11.77
CA PHE A 145 20.53 -1.38 -11.13
C PHE A 145 20.19 -1.28 -9.63
N VAL A 146 20.79 -0.30 -8.92
CA VAL A 146 20.52 -0.07 -7.50
C VAL A 146 19.09 0.43 -7.30
N GLY A 147 18.64 1.32 -8.20
CA GLY A 147 17.24 1.77 -8.21
C GLY A 147 16.25 0.63 -8.43
N VAL A 148 16.56 -0.32 -9.31
CA VAL A 148 15.74 -1.52 -9.54
C VAL A 148 15.69 -2.41 -8.29
N ILE A 149 16.83 -2.64 -7.61
CA ILE A 149 16.86 -3.40 -6.36
C ILE A 149 15.95 -2.77 -5.31
N TRP A 150 16.01 -1.45 -5.11
CA TRP A 150 15.15 -0.76 -4.17
C TRP A 150 13.66 -0.82 -4.56
N GLY A 151 13.35 -0.78 -5.85
CA GLY A 151 12.01 -1.02 -6.36
C GLY A 151 11.50 -2.44 -6.04
N LEU A 152 12.36 -3.46 -6.16
CA LEU A 152 12.02 -4.84 -5.78
C LEU A 152 11.85 -5.01 -4.26
N VAL A 153 12.66 -4.32 -3.45
CA VAL A 153 12.44 -4.26 -1.99
C VAL A 153 11.07 -3.65 -1.70
N ALA A 154 10.70 -2.56 -2.36
CA ALA A 154 9.38 -1.96 -2.23
C ALA A 154 8.27 -2.95 -2.65
N ALA A 155 8.44 -3.70 -3.74
CA ALA A 155 7.48 -4.72 -4.18
C ALA A 155 7.30 -5.85 -3.15
N ALA A 156 8.38 -6.36 -2.58
CA ALA A 156 8.33 -7.38 -1.52
C ALA A 156 7.62 -6.84 -0.27
N SER A 157 7.89 -5.58 0.06
CA SER A 157 7.28 -4.90 1.19
C SER A 157 5.79 -4.62 0.96
N LEU A 158 5.38 -4.19 -0.22
CA LEU A 158 3.97 -4.01 -0.59
C LEU A 158 3.22 -5.36 -0.57
N THR A 159 3.90 -6.45 -0.95
CA THR A 159 3.36 -7.81 -0.80
C THR A 159 3.06 -8.14 0.67
N THR A 160 4.01 -7.84 1.56
CA THR A 160 3.85 -8.02 3.01
C THR A 160 2.72 -7.13 3.55
N TYR A 161 2.65 -5.87 3.10
CA TYR A 161 1.56 -4.95 3.45
C TYR A 161 0.19 -5.51 3.11
N PHE A 162 0.01 -6.06 1.90
CA PHE A 162 -1.25 -6.66 1.51
C PHE A 162 -1.59 -7.91 2.31
N LEU A 163 -0.66 -8.85 2.46
CA LEU A 163 -0.91 -10.13 3.14
C LEU A 163 -1.17 -9.96 4.64
N VAL A 164 -0.33 -9.17 5.32
CA VAL A 164 -0.48 -8.93 6.76
C VAL A 164 -1.63 -7.97 7.03
N GLY A 165 -1.76 -6.92 6.21
CA GLY A 165 -2.82 -5.92 6.33
C GLY A 165 -4.21 -6.53 6.22
N GLU A 166 -4.45 -7.38 5.22
CA GLU A 166 -5.73 -8.06 5.03
C GLU A 166 -6.13 -8.88 6.27
N ARG A 167 -5.19 -9.61 6.86
CA ARG A 167 -5.42 -10.40 8.08
C ARG A 167 -5.69 -9.51 9.30
N GLN A 168 -4.90 -8.44 9.47
CA GLN A 168 -5.04 -7.57 10.64
C GLN A 168 -6.33 -6.73 10.61
N MET A 169 -6.81 -6.32 9.42
CA MET A 169 -8.08 -5.59 9.29
C MET A 169 -9.32 -6.39 9.72
N GLN A 170 -9.21 -7.69 9.95
CA GLN A 170 -10.29 -8.49 10.52
C GLN A 170 -10.50 -8.21 12.02
N THR A 171 -9.44 -7.77 12.72
CA THR A 171 -9.45 -7.59 14.18
C THR A 171 -9.11 -6.17 14.62
N ILE A 172 -8.50 -5.37 13.76
CA ILE A 172 -8.06 -4.00 14.03
C ILE A 172 -8.74 -3.04 13.05
N SER A 173 -9.18 -1.87 13.54
CA SER A 173 -9.73 -0.84 12.64
C SER A 173 -8.66 -0.31 11.68
N PRO A 174 -9.03 0.10 10.45
CA PRO A 174 -8.08 0.62 9.47
C PRO A 174 -7.20 1.75 10.01
N LEU A 175 -7.79 2.67 10.76
CA LEU A 175 -7.08 3.82 11.33
C LEU A 175 -6.09 3.39 12.44
N ALA A 176 -6.48 2.43 13.29
CA ALA A 176 -5.59 1.89 14.31
C ALA A 176 -4.46 1.06 13.70
N LEU A 177 -4.75 0.27 12.66
CA LEU A 177 -3.73 -0.46 11.92
C LEU A 177 -2.71 0.48 11.28
N MET A 178 -3.18 1.56 10.66
CA MET A 178 -2.33 2.62 10.13
C MET A 178 -1.47 3.25 11.22
N PHE A 179 -2.07 3.66 12.35
CA PHE A 179 -1.35 4.26 13.48
C PHE A 179 -0.21 3.36 13.96
N TRP A 180 -0.49 2.11 14.29
CA TRP A 180 0.49 1.20 14.83
C TRP A 180 1.59 0.84 13.83
N SER A 181 1.24 0.58 12.57
CA SER A 181 2.23 0.26 11.54
C SER A 181 3.15 1.45 11.23
N MET A 182 2.60 2.68 11.16
CA MET A 182 3.41 3.89 10.97
C MET A 182 4.26 4.20 12.21
N SER A 183 3.76 3.95 13.42
CA SER A 183 4.55 4.13 14.65
C SER A 183 5.73 3.17 14.73
N VAL A 184 5.52 1.90 14.38
CA VAL A 184 6.61 0.92 14.31
C VAL A 184 7.64 1.32 13.25
N ALA A 185 7.18 1.77 12.07
CA ALA A 185 8.06 2.26 11.02
C ALA A 185 8.84 3.51 11.46
N ALA A 186 8.19 4.42 12.20
CA ALA A 186 8.82 5.63 12.72
C ALA A 186 9.94 5.30 13.73
N VAL A 187 9.68 4.38 14.65
CA VAL A 187 10.70 3.91 15.59
C VAL A 187 11.86 3.23 14.85
N PHE A 188 11.56 2.37 13.88
CA PHE A 188 12.59 1.69 13.09
C PHE A 188 13.50 2.69 12.37
N TRP A 189 12.94 3.65 11.62
CA TRP A 189 13.74 4.62 10.87
C TRP A 189 14.40 5.68 11.74
N ALA A 190 13.94 5.91 12.99
CA ALA A 190 14.61 6.81 13.92
C ALA A 190 16.07 6.44 14.18
N PHE A 191 16.44 5.16 14.03
CA PHE A 191 17.81 4.69 14.19
C PHE A 191 18.67 4.86 12.93
N PHE A 192 18.09 4.98 11.73
CA PHE A 192 18.83 4.91 10.47
C PHE A 192 18.70 6.16 9.61
N SER A 193 17.68 7.01 9.82
CA SER A 193 17.41 8.17 8.96
C SER A 193 18.34 9.33 9.16
N LYS A 194 19.22 9.29 10.17
CA LYS A 194 20.17 10.38 10.48
C LYS A 194 19.47 11.74 10.62
N TRP A 195 18.30 11.76 11.26
CA TRP A 195 17.50 12.98 11.47
C TRP A 195 18.25 14.04 12.26
N TRP A 196 19.30 13.68 13.01
CA TRP A 196 20.18 14.60 13.76
C TRP A 196 21.17 15.37 12.88
N GLU A 197 21.38 14.94 11.61
CA GLU A 197 22.20 15.65 10.62
C GLU A 197 21.39 16.70 9.83
N ILE A 198 20.10 16.88 10.13
CA ILE A 198 19.20 17.78 9.39
C ILE A 198 19.52 19.23 9.75
N ASP A 199 19.75 20.05 8.74
CA ASP A 199 19.80 21.50 8.89
C ASP A 199 18.40 22.09 8.95
N TRP A 200 17.90 22.26 10.17
CA TRP A 200 16.56 22.80 10.41
C TRP A 200 16.39 24.26 9.97
N ALA A 201 17.48 25.03 9.86
CA ALA A 201 17.42 26.41 9.41
C ALA A 201 17.03 26.51 7.94
N SER A 202 17.43 25.52 7.13
CA SER A 202 17.08 25.46 5.70
C SER A 202 15.60 25.24 5.42
N PHE A 203 14.81 24.76 6.40
CA PHE A 203 13.40 24.42 6.18
C PHE A 203 12.49 25.63 5.97
N ALA A 204 12.87 26.78 6.44
CA ALA A 204 12.12 28.03 6.23
C ALA A 204 12.46 28.71 4.90
N THR A 205 13.61 28.37 4.30
CA THR A 205 14.01 28.95 3.02
C THR A 205 13.11 28.47 1.89
N PRO A 206 12.68 29.37 0.99
CA PRO A 206 11.93 28.98 -0.20
C PRO A 206 12.77 28.09 -1.11
N ILE A 207 12.19 27.00 -1.58
CA ILE A 207 12.82 26.04 -2.49
C ILE A 207 11.94 25.90 -3.71
N SER A 208 12.55 25.93 -4.89
CA SER A 208 11.87 25.72 -6.16
C SER A 208 11.24 24.33 -6.23
N LEU A 209 10.01 24.26 -6.73
CA LEU A 209 9.32 22.99 -7.00
C LEU A 209 9.89 22.22 -8.18
N GLN A 210 10.90 22.77 -8.85
CA GLN A 210 11.59 22.16 -10.00
C GLN A 210 10.66 21.91 -11.23
N GLY A 211 11.23 21.39 -12.30
CA GLY A 211 10.50 21.03 -13.51
C GLY A 211 9.66 22.19 -14.07
N SER A 212 8.43 21.88 -14.46
CA SER A 212 7.46 22.87 -14.99
C SER A 212 7.02 23.91 -13.95
N LEU A 213 7.19 23.60 -12.66
CA LEU A 213 6.86 24.46 -11.54
C LEU A 213 8.09 25.17 -10.95
N SER A 214 9.18 25.26 -11.70
CA SER A 214 10.47 25.85 -11.24
C SER A 214 10.36 27.32 -10.80
N GLY A 215 9.37 28.06 -11.33
CA GLY A 215 9.08 29.44 -10.91
C GLY A 215 8.27 29.55 -9.62
N VAL A 216 7.81 28.43 -9.05
CA VAL A 216 7.05 28.40 -7.79
C VAL A 216 8.01 27.97 -6.68
N GLU A 217 8.13 28.81 -5.67
CA GLU A 217 8.96 28.55 -4.50
C GLU A 217 8.09 28.34 -3.25
N VAL A 218 8.36 27.29 -2.50
CA VAL A 218 7.68 26.99 -1.23
C VAL A 218 8.68 26.51 -0.19
N SER A 219 8.39 26.71 1.10
CA SER A 219 9.24 26.21 2.16
C SER A 219 9.20 24.68 2.27
N LEU A 220 10.28 24.05 2.73
CA LEU A 220 10.28 22.61 3.04
C LEU A 220 9.20 22.24 4.05
N TRP A 221 8.83 23.11 4.99
CA TRP A 221 7.73 22.89 5.91
C TRP A 221 6.41 22.66 5.19
N THR A 222 6.12 23.45 4.16
CA THR A 222 4.90 23.30 3.33
C THR A 222 4.93 21.98 2.57
N MET A 223 6.08 21.64 1.97
CA MET A 223 6.23 20.35 1.28
C MET A 223 6.06 19.16 2.23
N LEU A 224 6.62 19.24 3.44
CA LEU A 224 6.46 18.21 4.46
C LEU A 224 5.01 18.07 4.93
N ALA A 225 4.34 19.18 5.19
CA ALA A 225 2.92 19.16 5.57
C ALA A 225 2.07 18.48 4.48
N TRP A 226 2.30 18.84 3.21
CA TRP A 226 1.66 18.17 2.08
C TRP A 226 1.98 16.67 2.05
N ASN A 227 3.28 16.32 2.14
CA ASN A 227 3.75 14.94 2.08
C ASN A 227 3.15 14.08 3.21
N ILE A 228 3.03 14.63 4.42
CA ILE A 228 2.43 13.96 5.58
C ILE A 228 0.93 13.80 5.39
N LEU A 229 0.22 14.89 5.11
CA LEU A 229 -1.25 14.91 5.10
C LEU A 229 -1.81 14.27 3.83
N LEU A 230 -1.36 14.74 2.66
CA LEU A 230 -1.90 14.34 1.36
C LEU A 230 -1.06 13.24 0.68
N GLY A 231 0.20 13.09 1.06
CA GLY A 231 1.07 12.04 0.52
C GLY A 231 1.10 10.76 1.35
N SER A 232 0.63 10.81 2.61
CA SER A 232 0.67 9.64 3.49
C SER A 232 -0.65 9.43 4.23
N PHE A 233 -1.05 10.31 5.13
CA PHE A 233 -2.22 10.08 5.98
C PHE A 233 -3.51 9.90 5.18
N ALA A 234 -3.90 10.87 4.37
CA ALA A 234 -5.16 10.83 3.64
C ALA A 234 -5.24 9.64 2.64
N PRO A 235 -4.24 9.41 1.77
CA PRO A 235 -4.34 8.32 0.81
C PRO A 235 -4.30 6.93 1.46
N PHE A 236 -3.53 6.72 2.54
CA PHE A 236 -3.58 5.46 3.29
C PHE A 236 -4.94 5.22 3.91
N LEU A 237 -5.52 6.23 4.57
CA LEU A 237 -6.85 6.12 5.17
C LEU A 237 -7.93 5.86 4.12
N LEU A 238 -7.90 6.58 3.01
CA LEU A 238 -8.85 6.40 1.89
C LEU A 238 -8.68 5.02 1.23
N SER A 239 -7.45 4.54 1.06
CA SER A 239 -7.17 3.21 0.52
C SER A 239 -7.74 2.11 1.40
N LEU A 240 -7.51 2.17 2.71
CA LEU A 240 -8.05 1.21 3.67
C LEU A 240 -9.60 1.30 3.74
N ALA A 241 -10.16 2.51 3.68
CA ALA A 241 -11.61 2.72 3.63
C ALA A 241 -12.23 2.18 2.32
N ALA A 242 -11.51 2.27 1.21
CA ALA A 242 -11.92 1.69 -0.06
C ALA A 242 -11.94 0.16 0.02
N ILE A 243 -10.89 -0.46 0.55
CA ILE A 243 -10.80 -1.92 0.73
C ILE A 243 -11.96 -2.42 1.61
N LYS A 244 -12.30 -1.69 2.66
CA LYS A 244 -13.43 -2.05 3.54
C LYS A 244 -14.80 -1.97 2.84
N LYS A 245 -14.96 -1.10 1.83
CA LYS A 245 -16.24 -0.89 1.12
C LYS A 245 -16.35 -1.64 -0.21
N LEU A 246 -15.22 -2.02 -0.79
CA LEU A 246 -15.12 -2.75 -2.04
C LEU A 246 -14.54 -4.13 -1.75
N SER A 247 -14.69 -5.08 -2.68
CA SER A 247 -13.85 -6.28 -2.61
C SER A 247 -12.37 -5.90 -2.76
N ALA A 248 -11.46 -6.67 -2.15
CA ALA A 248 -10.02 -6.45 -2.29
C ALA A 248 -9.58 -6.38 -3.77
N THR A 249 -10.21 -7.19 -4.63
CA THR A 249 -10.00 -7.16 -6.08
C THR A 249 -10.42 -5.82 -6.70
N ALA A 250 -11.61 -5.31 -6.37
CA ALA A 250 -12.10 -4.07 -6.94
C ALA A 250 -11.29 -2.85 -6.44
N ALA A 251 -10.90 -2.85 -5.16
CA ALA A 251 -10.01 -1.83 -4.60
C ALA A 251 -8.63 -1.88 -5.25
N GLY A 252 -8.07 -3.08 -5.47
CA GLY A 252 -6.79 -3.27 -6.14
C GLY A 252 -6.81 -2.77 -7.60
N ILE A 253 -7.85 -3.10 -8.38
CA ILE A 253 -8.00 -2.58 -9.75
C ILE A 253 -8.08 -1.05 -9.73
N ALA A 254 -8.79 -0.46 -8.77
CA ALA A 254 -8.86 0.98 -8.65
C ALA A 254 -7.50 1.59 -8.28
N ALA A 255 -6.71 0.92 -7.44
CA ALA A 255 -5.38 1.35 -7.04
C ALA A 255 -4.36 1.38 -8.20
N THR A 256 -4.50 0.54 -9.25
CA THR A 256 -3.57 0.60 -10.39
C THR A 256 -3.56 1.92 -11.14
N ARG A 257 -4.62 2.74 -10.97
CA ARG A 257 -4.64 4.10 -11.53
C ARG A 257 -3.56 5.01 -10.94
N GLU A 258 -3.05 4.68 -9.76
CA GLU A 258 -1.90 5.35 -9.14
C GLU A 258 -0.70 5.40 -10.09
N ILE A 259 -0.43 4.32 -10.82
CA ILE A 259 0.67 4.26 -11.80
C ILE A 259 0.45 5.32 -12.91
N ALA A 260 -0.77 5.39 -13.44
CA ALA A 260 -1.10 6.39 -14.47
C ALA A 260 -0.98 7.82 -13.93
N PHE A 261 -1.44 8.08 -12.71
CA PHE A 261 -1.29 9.38 -12.07
C PHE A 261 0.15 9.73 -11.75
N ALA A 262 0.99 8.75 -11.35
CA ALA A 262 2.41 8.97 -11.13
C ALA A 262 3.16 9.34 -12.41
N PHE A 263 2.87 8.66 -13.52
CA PHE A 263 3.42 9.03 -14.83
C PHE A 263 2.95 10.42 -15.26
N ALA A 264 1.66 10.72 -15.12
CA ALA A 264 1.10 12.02 -15.47
C ALA A 264 1.73 13.15 -14.61
N ALA A 265 1.83 12.95 -13.30
CA ALA A 265 2.44 13.91 -12.39
C ALA A 265 3.93 14.10 -12.69
N ALA A 266 4.67 13.04 -12.95
CA ALA A 266 6.08 13.11 -13.29
C ALA A 266 6.32 13.80 -14.64
N TRP A 267 5.45 13.58 -15.62
CA TRP A 267 5.49 14.24 -16.92
C TRP A 267 5.13 15.73 -16.81
N LEU A 268 3.98 16.04 -16.22
CA LEU A 268 3.47 17.42 -16.13
C LEU A 268 4.32 18.30 -15.21
N TRP A 269 4.82 17.73 -14.12
CA TRP A 269 5.55 18.49 -13.09
C TRP A 269 7.05 18.43 -13.31
N LEU A 270 7.64 17.22 -13.38
CA LEU A 270 9.11 17.03 -13.40
C LEU A 270 9.69 16.99 -14.81
N ASN A 271 8.88 17.21 -15.86
CA ASN A 271 9.29 17.08 -17.27
C ASN A 271 9.91 15.71 -17.60
N GLN A 272 9.52 14.66 -16.87
CA GLN A 272 10.00 13.30 -17.13
C GLN A 272 9.28 12.75 -18.37
N THR A 273 9.99 12.68 -19.48
CA THR A 273 9.48 12.09 -20.73
C THR A 273 9.82 10.61 -20.81
N LEU A 274 8.87 9.83 -21.32
CA LEU A 274 9.09 8.42 -21.67
C LEU A 274 9.25 8.28 -23.17
N GLY A 275 10.19 7.43 -23.58
CA GLY A 275 10.29 7.02 -24.97
C GLY A 275 9.10 6.14 -25.37
N GLY A 276 8.82 6.05 -26.71
CA GLY A 276 7.70 5.25 -27.21
C GLY A 276 7.71 3.79 -26.74
N PHE A 277 8.87 3.15 -26.68
CA PHE A 277 9.03 1.80 -26.14
C PHE A 277 8.69 1.72 -24.66
N GLN A 278 9.06 2.72 -23.84
CA GLN A 278 8.74 2.75 -22.42
C GLN A 278 7.24 2.90 -22.20
N ILE A 279 6.57 3.72 -23.00
CA ILE A 279 5.10 3.86 -22.96
C ILE A 279 4.42 2.53 -23.32
N ALA A 280 4.84 1.89 -24.41
CA ALA A 280 4.29 0.59 -24.82
C ALA A 280 4.50 -0.48 -23.73
N GLY A 281 5.70 -0.56 -23.16
CA GLY A 281 6.00 -1.47 -22.06
C GLY A 281 5.18 -1.18 -20.81
N ALA A 282 5.01 0.08 -20.44
CA ALA A 282 4.18 0.49 -19.29
C ALA A 282 2.72 0.08 -19.48
N LEU A 283 2.15 0.23 -20.67
CA LEU A 283 0.78 -0.22 -20.99
C LEU A 283 0.64 -1.73 -20.88
N ILE A 284 1.63 -2.50 -21.33
CA ILE A 284 1.65 -3.96 -21.19
C ILE A 284 1.69 -4.36 -19.72
N VAL A 285 2.54 -3.72 -18.91
CA VAL A 285 2.59 -3.96 -17.44
C VAL A 285 1.26 -3.66 -16.79
N LEU A 286 0.67 -2.50 -17.05
CA LEU A 286 -0.64 -2.11 -16.52
C LEU A 286 -1.72 -3.13 -16.87
N PHE A 287 -1.78 -3.57 -18.12
CA PHE A 287 -2.71 -4.59 -18.55
C PHE A 287 -2.48 -5.92 -17.82
N GLY A 288 -1.22 -6.33 -17.66
CA GLY A 288 -0.85 -7.53 -16.89
C GLY A 288 -1.28 -7.43 -15.43
N ILE A 289 -1.08 -6.29 -14.76
CA ILE A 289 -1.50 -6.06 -13.37
C ILE A 289 -3.03 -6.15 -13.25
N ILE A 290 -3.78 -5.51 -14.13
CA ILE A 290 -5.25 -5.57 -14.15
C ILE A 290 -5.72 -7.01 -14.35
N LEU A 291 -5.09 -7.74 -15.27
CA LEU A 291 -5.40 -9.14 -15.53
C LEU A 291 -5.15 -10.03 -14.30
N ALA A 292 -4.03 -9.80 -13.57
CA ALA A 292 -3.72 -10.51 -12.34
C ALA A 292 -4.79 -10.28 -11.25
N GLN A 293 -5.20 -9.03 -11.07
CA GLN A 293 -6.20 -8.67 -10.07
C GLN A 293 -7.58 -9.24 -10.37
N THR A 294 -8.00 -9.24 -11.64
CA THR A 294 -9.28 -9.84 -12.04
C THR A 294 -9.29 -11.37 -11.98
N ALA A 295 -8.13 -12.00 -11.92
CA ALA A 295 -8.00 -13.45 -11.81
C ALA A 295 -8.10 -13.97 -10.36
N ARG A 296 -7.93 -13.12 -9.33
CA ARG A 296 -8.12 -13.48 -7.93
C ARG A 296 -9.61 -13.74 -7.66
N ARG A 297 -9.91 -14.86 -7.00
CA ARG A 297 -11.22 -15.03 -6.36
C ARG A 297 -11.23 -14.13 -5.12
N SER A 298 -12.26 -13.30 -4.96
CA SER A 298 -12.57 -12.74 -3.64
C SER A 298 -12.68 -13.92 -2.67
N PRO A 299 -12.14 -13.83 -1.43
CA PRO A 299 -12.52 -14.79 -0.40
C PRO A 299 -14.04 -14.82 -0.39
N VAL A 300 -14.62 -15.99 -0.59
CA VAL A 300 -16.06 -16.16 -0.40
C VAL A 300 -16.28 -15.78 1.06
N PRO A 301 -17.12 -14.79 1.39
CA PRO A 301 -17.53 -14.61 2.77
C PRO A 301 -18.01 -16.00 3.21
N ILE A 302 -17.52 -16.50 4.35
CA ILE A 302 -18.07 -17.71 4.95
C ILE A 302 -19.54 -17.40 5.07
N SER A 303 -20.29 -17.92 4.13
CA SER A 303 -21.69 -17.57 3.94
C SER A 303 -22.45 -18.06 5.18
N ALA A 304 -23.48 -17.33 5.54
CA ALA A 304 -24.44 -17.68 6.57
C ALA A 304 -25.01 -19.11 6.48
N ASP A 305 -24.76 -19.81 5.37
CA ASP A 305 -25.14 -21.21 5.16
C ASP A 305 -24.40 -22.18 6.09
N LEU A 306 -23.16 -21.92 6.50
CA LEU A 306 -22.48 -22.73 7.54
C LEU A 306 -23.02 -22.42 8.94
N ALA A 307 -23.60 -21.25 9.15
CA ALA A 307 -24.28 -20.91 10.41
C ALA A 307 -25.65 -21.56 10.52
N LEU A 308 -26.24 -22.00 9.38
CA LEU A 308 -27.52 -22.72 9.34
C LEU A 308 -27.33 -24.23 9.45
N GLU A 309 -26.13 -24.77 9.12
CA GLU A 309 -25.81 -26.20 9.34
C GLU A 309 -25.36 -26.48 10.79
N THR A 310 -25.01 -25.47 11.57
CA THR A 310 -24.85 -25.58 13.03
C THR A 310 -26.09 -25.05 13.75
N GLY A 311 -27.25 -25.48 13.32
CA GLY A 311 -28.48 -25.41 14.13
C GLY A 311 -28.19 -26.08 15.48
N PRO A 312 -28.87 -25.67 16.58
CA PRO A 312 -28.60 -26.23 17.88
C PRO A 312 -28.73 -27.75 17.76
N ILE A 313 -27.66 -28.47 18.13
CA ILE A 313 -27.69 -29.91 18.28
C ILE A 313 -28.72 -30.17 19.41
N ILE A 314 -29.97 -30.43 19.03
CA ILE A 314 -30.96 -30.95 19.92
C ILE A 314 -30.54 -32.39 20.16
N LEU A 315 -29.89 -32.63 21.29
CA LEU A 315 -29.60 -33.99 21.75
C LEU A 315 -30.93 -34.78 21.84
N PRO A 316 -31.03 -35.95 21.20
CA PRO A 316 -32.29 -36.74 21.20
C PRO A 316 -32.59 -37.41 22.54
N GLU A 317 -31.91 -37.11 23.62
CA GLU A 317 -31.95 -37.88 24.86
C GLU A 317 -32.82 -37.28 26.00
N LEU A 318 -33.73 -36.38 25.71
CA LEU A 318 -34.64 -35.83 26.76
C LEU A 318 -36.12 -35.91 26.44
N ILE A 319 -36.55 -36.88 25.57
CA ILE A 319 -37.96 -37.15 25.29
C ILE A 319 -38.38 -38.58 25.75
N GLU A 320 -37.64 -39.14 26.68
CA GLU A 320 -38.08 -40.41 27.30
C GLU A 320 -38.16 -40.11 28.80
N GLU A 321 -39.31 -39.71 29.27
CA GLU A 321 -39.90 -39.79 30.61
C GLU A 321 -40.84 -38.61 30.88
N LEU A 322 -42.03 -38.68 30.24
CA LEU A 322 -43.23 -38.10 30.85
C LEU A 322 -44.22 -39.25 31.06
N PRO A 323 -44.54 -39.58 32.28
CA PRO A 323 -45.51 -40.65 32.55
C PRO A 323 -46.91 -40.19 32.14
N GLU A 324 -47.53 -41.07 31.34
CA GLU A 324 -48.94 -41.09 31.02
C GLU A 324 -49.76 -41.25 32.33
N GLN A 325 -50.31 -40.15 32.84
CA GLN A 325 -51.29 -40.25 33.90
C GLN A 325 -52.57 -39.49 33.56
N ALA A 326 -53.55 -40.38 33.28
CA ALA A 326 -54.96 -40.31 33.70
C ALA A 326 -55.83 -39.28 33.03
N THR A 327 -56.41 -39.73 31.94
CA THR A 327 -57.85 -39.56 31.68
C THR A 327 -58.58 -40.58 32.47
N ASP A 328 -59.26 -40.18 33.57
CA ASP A 328 -60.51 -40.69 34.04
C ASP A 328 -61.06 -39.85 35.17
N ARG A 329 -62.12 -39.15 34.90
CA ARG A 329 -63.37 -38.77 35.57
C ARG A 329 -63.81 -37.35 35.27
#